data_aeb041ea9e5ab6b7240b53701a0e7687
#
_entry.id   aeb041ea9e5ab6b7240b53701a0e7687
#
_cell.length_a   1.000
_cell.length_b   1.000
_cell.length_c   1.000
_cell.angle_alpha   90.00
_cell.angle_beta   90.00
_cell.angle_gamma   90.00
#
_symmetry.space_group_name_H-M   'P 1'
#
loop_
_entity.id
_entity.type
_entity.pdbx_description
1 polymer ?
#
loop_
_entity_poly.entity_id
_entity_poly.type
_entity_poly.pdbx_seq_one_letter_code
_entity_poly.pdbx_strand_id
1 'polypeptide(L)'
;MLDWPKLGEEAEKRITALPIWDIAVQTENRAGLNVCTYAESVPDPLLRKAIELNGFEERRHRHVLANLVEAYGIKLAPEPVYEKPKDPEWAFMVTGYSECIDSFFAFGLFKAAKDTGYFPPELVQTFDPVVNEEARHILFFVNWVAWHRRNMPLWRRPYFELKVFAVWIFLIYERMGIASDVSNGQQDNNFTVTGAEQLGSDINVGELIAICVAENDRRLKPYDVRLKRPRFVPFMARIALKFIGPKKKTA
;
A
#
# COMPACT_ATOMS: atom_id res chain seq x y z
N MET A 1 -22.45 -10.50 6.91
CA MET A 1 -21.59 -11.00 5.81
C MET A 1 -21.96 -10.21 4.59
N LEU A 2 -21.00 -9.65 3.87
CA LEU A 2 -21.30 -8.98 2.61
C LEU A 2 -21.63 -10.06 1.58
N ASP A 3 -22.74 -9.89 0.86
CA ASP A 3 -23.03 -10.75 -0.29
C ASP A 3 -22.06 -10.38 -1.42
N TRP A 4 -21.04 -11.21 -1.61
CA TRP A 4 -20.08 -11.01 -2.70
C TRP A 4 -20.74 -11.29 -4.04
N PRO A 5 -20.43 -10.47 -5.08
CA PRO A 5 -21.04 -10.62 -6.39
C PRO A 5 -20.65 -11.97 -7.00
N LYS A 6 -21.61 -12.59 -7.68
CA LYS A 6 -21.32 -13.76 -8.51
C LYS A 6 -20.58 -13.30 -9.75
N LEU A 7 -19.33 -13.70 -9.87
CA LEU A 7 -18.50 -13.39 -11.03
C LEU A 7 -18.77 -14.38 -12.17
N GLY A 8 -18.56 -13.94 -13.40
CA GLY A 8 -18.48 -14.87 -14.52
C GLY A 8 -17.26 -15.77 -14.39
N GLU A 9 -17.33 -16.99 -14.93
CA GLU A 9 -16.32 -18.04 -14.79
C GLU A 9 -14.89 -17.57 -15.10
N GLU A 10 -14.68 -16.81 -16.18
CA GLU A 10 -13.38 -16.26 -16.54
C GLU A 10 -12.88 -15.21 -15.54
N ALA A 11 -13.74 -14.34 -15.04
CA ALA A 11 -13.38 -13.32 -14.06
C ALA A 11 -13.02 -13.98 -12.71
N GLU A 12 -13.81 -14.95 -12.27
CA GLU A 12 -13.55 -15.71 -11.06
C GLU A 12 -12.21 -16.44 -11.14
N LYS A 13 -11.95 -17.13 -12.26
CA LYS A 13 -10.67 -17.82 -12.49
C LYS A 13 -9.48 -16.86 -12.45
N ARG A 14 -9.59 -15.66 -13.06
CA ARG A 14 -8.54 -14.65 -13.02
C ARG A 14 -8.28 -14.16 -11.59
N ILE A 15 -9.34 -13.82 -10.87
CA ILE A 15 -9.23 -13.28 -9.50
C ILE A 15 -8.67 -14.32 -8.54
N THR A 16 -9.18 -15.57 -8.60
CA THR A 16 -8.73 -16.63 -7.70
C THR A 16 -7.30 -17.10 -7.98
N ALA A 17 -6.82 -16.94 -9.21
CA ALA A 17 -5.46 -17.29 -9.60
C ALA A 17 -4.40 -16.25 -9.21
N LEU A 18 -4.79 -15.05 -8.75
CA LEU A 18 -3.83 -14.03 -8.33
C LEU A 18 -3.05 -14.49 -7.08
N PRO A 19 -1.71 -14.56 -7.12
CA PRO A 19 -0.90 -15.03 -6.00
C PRO A 19 -0.61 -13.91 -4.98
N ILE A 20 -1.58 -13.05 -4.72
CA ILE A 20 -1.42 -11.84 -3.89
C ILE A 20 -2.21 -11.90 -2.59
N TRP A 21 -3.14 -12.85 -2.46
CA TRP A 21 -4.14 -12.82 -1.39
C TRP A 21 -3.55 -13.05 0.00
N ASP A 22 -2.56 -13.95 0.10
CA ASP A 22 -1.85 -14.20 1.36
C ASP A 22 -1.19 -12.92 1.87
N ILE A 23 -0.38 -12.29 1.00
CA ILE A 23 0.36 -11.08 1.38
C ILE A 23 -0.59 -9.91 1.66
N ALA A 24 -1.67 -9.76 0.89
CA ALA A 24 -2.64 -8.70 1.10
C ALA A 24 -3.28 -8.80 2.50
N VAL A 25 -3.81 -9.98 2.86
CA VAL A 25 -4.44 -10.20 4.18
C VAL A 25 -3.43 -10.03 5.32
N GLN A 26 -2.22 -10.59 5.17
CA GLN A 26 -1.18 -10.54 6.20
C GLN A 26 -0.64 -9.11 6.40
N THR A 27 -0.48 -8.34 5.34
CA THR A 27 0.01 -6.96 5.41
C THR A 27 -0.97 -6.07 6.19
N GLU A 28 -2.27 -6.16 5.89
CA GLU A 28 -3.30 -5.41 6.61
C GLU A 28 -3.35 -5.76 8.10
N ASN A 29 -3.20 -7.05 8.45
CA ASN A 29 -3.19 -7.47 9.84
C ASN A 29 -1.97 -6.89 10.59
N ARG A 30 -0.79 -6.97 9.98
CA ARG A 30 0.46 -6.44 10.54
C ARG A 30 0.41 -4.91 10.66
N ALA A 31 -0.11 -4.22 9.64
CA ALA A 31 -0.29 -2.77 9.64
C ALA A 31 -1.21 -2.34 10.78
N GLY A 32 -2.38 -2.95 10.89
CA GLY A 32 -3.32 -2.66 11.97
C GLY A 32 -2.73 -2.89 13.37
N LEU A 33 -1.94 -3.96 13.58
CA LEU A 33 -1.25 -4.21 14.85
C LEU A 33 -0.21 -3.12 15.16
N ASN A 34 0.63 -2.76 14.19
CA ASN A 34 1.68 -1.76 14.36
C ASN A 34 1.10 -0.38 14.68
N VAL A 35 0.10 0.05 13.90
CA VAL A 35 -0.58 1.35 14.05
C VAL A 35 -1.26 1.44 15.42
N CYS A 36 -2.02 0.41 15.83
CA CYS A 36 -2.67 0.39 17.13
C CYS A 36 -1.67 0.36 18.29
N THR A 37 -0.59 -0.40 18.16
CA THR A 37 0.44 -0.45 19.21
C THR A 37 1.14 0.90 19.37
N TYR A 38 1.38 1.62 18.28
CA TYR A 38 1.91 2.98 18.36
C TYR A 38 0.92 3.94 19.01
N ALA A 39 -0.39 3.86 18.68
CA ALA A 39 -1.41 4.69 19.29
C ALA A 39 -1.42 4.58 20.82
N GLU A 40 -1.22 3.37 21.38
CA GLU A 40 -1.14 3.15 22.83
C GLU A 40 -0.02 4.00 23.50
N SER A 41 1.05 4.32 22.78
CA SER A 41 2.20 5.10 23.25
C SER A 41 2.03 6.62 23.14
N VAL A 42 1.00 7.10 22.44
CA VAL A 42 0.79 8.52 22.15
C VAL A 42 0.08 9.22 23.31
N PRO A 43 0.69 10.24 23.96
CA PRO A 43 0.09 10.91 25.10
C PRO A 43 -1.08 11.86 24.72
N ASP A 44 -1.01 12.51 23.58
CA ASP A 44 -2.06 13.41 23.10
C ASP A 44 -3.32 12.63 22.73
N PRO A 45 -4.48 12.87 23.37
CA PRO A 45 -5.68 12.06 23.18
C PRO A 45 -6.30 12.22 21.80
N LEU A 46 -6.19 13.39 21.18
CA LEU A 46 -6.74 13.64 19.85
C LEU A 46 -5.92 12.93 18.79
N LEU A 47 -4.59 13.05 18.88
CA LEU A 47 -3.67 12.35 17.98
C LEU A 47 -3.79 10.84 18.14
N ARG A 48 -3.84 10.34 19.40
CA ARG A 48 -4.07 8.93 19.69
C ARG A 48 -5.33 8.43 18.97
N LYS A 49 -6.44 9.14 19.15
CA LYS A 49 -7.72 8.78 18.51
C LYS A 49 -7.64 8.75 17.00
N ALA A 50 -6.93 9.71 16.38
CA ALA A 50 -6.74 9.73 14.95
C ALA A 50 -5.94 8.51 14.44
N ILE A 51 -4.88 8.11 15.17
CA ILE A 51 -4.09 6.91 14.84
C ILE A 51 -4.90 5.63 15.07
N GLU A 52 -5.68 5.55 16.16
CA GLU A 52 -6.59 4.41 16.42
C GLU A 52 -7.60 4.21 15.29
N LEU A 53 -8.11 5.30 14.69
CA LEU A 53 -9.03 5.23 13.55
C LEU A 53 -8.34 4.63 12.32
N ASN A 54 -7.09 5.04 12.01
CA ASN A 54 -6.33 4.40 10.93
C ASN A 54 -6.15 2.90 11.22
N GLY A 55 -5.70 2.51 12.40
CA GLY A 55 -5.56 1.10 12.76
C GLY A 55 -6.87 0.31 12.78
N PHE A 56 -8.01 0.97 12.99
CA PHE A 56 -9.34 0.36 12.82
C PHE A 56 -9.63 0.11 11.33
N GLU A 57 -9.28 1.04 10.45
CA GLU A 57 -9.49 0.91 9.01
C GLU A 57 -8.62 -0.20 8.43
N GLU A 58 -7.34 -0.33 8.81
CA GLU A 58 -6.47 -1.46 8.44
C GLU A 58 -7.11 -2.82 8.80
N ARG A 59 -7.60 -2.95 10.03
CA ARG A 59 -8.31 -4.18 10.43
C ARG A 59 -9.58 -4.44 9.63
N ARG A 60 -10.28 -3.39 9.21
CA ARG A 60 -11.46 -3.52 8.35
C ARG A 60 -11.07 -3.95 6.94
N HIS A 61 -9.97 -3.40 6.37
CA HIS A 61 -9.43 -3.83 5.08
C HIS A 61 -9.10 -5.32 5.10
N ARG A 62 -8.41 -5.77 6.16
CA ARG A 62 -8.16 -7.21 6.37
C ARG A 62 -9.45 -8.02 6.36
N HIS A 63 -10.51 -7.58 7.05
CA HIS A 63 -11.79 -8.30 7.07
C HIS A 63 -12.46 -8.34 5.69
N VAL A 64 -12.39 -7.26 4.93
CA VAL A 64 -12.92 -7.21 3.55
C VAL A 64 -12.17 -8.20 2.67
N LEU A 65 -10.85 -8.23 2.73
CA LEU A 65 -10.02 -9.18 1.97
C LEU A 65 -10.26 -10.62 2.41
N ALA A 66 -10.30 -10.92 3.71
CA ALA A 66 -10.56 -12.25 4.24
C ALA A 66 -11.94 -12.76 3.82
N ASN A 67 -12.97 -11.92 3.85
CA ASN A 67 -14.31 -12.28 3.38
C ASN A 67 -14.35 -12.55 1.87
N LEU A 68 -13.58 -11.80 1.06
CA LEU A 68 -13.44 -12.07 -0.38
C LEU A 68 -12.80 -13.44 -0.61
N VAL A 69 -11.70 -13.71 0.07
CA VAL A 69 -10.95 -14.97 -0.02
C VAL A 69 -11.86 -16.16 0.33
N GLU A 70 -12.63 -16.05 1.42
CA GLU A 70 -13.60 -17.07 1.82
C GLU A 70 -14.72 -17.25 0.79
N ALA A 71 -15.29 -16.12 0.30
CA ALA A 71 -16.42 -16.15 -0.64
C ALA A 71 -16.09 -16.83 -1.98
N TYR A 72 -14.85 -16.64 -2.47
CA TYR A 72 -14.38 -17.24 -3.71
C TYR A 72 -13.56 -18.53 -3.50
N GLY A 73 -13.53 -19.08 -2.29
CA GLY A 73 -12.87 -20.35 -1.99
C GLY A 73 -11.35 -20.34 -2.19
N ILE A 74 -10.71 -19.15 -2.10
CA ILE A 74 -9.27 -19.00 -2.24
C ILE A 74 -8.60 -19.57 -0.98
N LYS A 75 -7.66 -20.50 -1.16
CA LYS A 75 -6.92 -21.10 -0.05
C LYS A 75 -5.69 -20.24 0.26
N LEU A 76 -5.65 -19.72 1.48
CA LEU A 76 -4.49 -19.01 2.00
C LEU A 76 -3.57 -19.96 2.78
N ALA A 77 -2.27 -19.61 2.82
CA ALA A 77 -1.36 -20.18 3.78
C ALA A 77 -1.76 -19.82 5.22
N PRO A 78 -1.40 -20.61 6.23
CA PRO A 78 -1.63 -20.24 7.63
C PRO A 78 -1.00 -18.89 7.96
N GLU A 79 -1.82 -17.99 8.50
CA GLU A 79 -1.34 -16.67 8.90
C GLU A 79 -0.38 -16.79 10.09
N PRO A 80 0.81 -16.14 10.05
CA PRO A 80 1.72 -16.15 11.18
C PRO A 80 1.14 -15.40 12.37
N VAL A 81 1.52 -15.80 13.56
CA VAL A 81 1.18 -15.06 14.79
C VAL A 81 2.08 -13.84 14.89
N TYR A 82 1.50 -12.65 14.86
CA TYR A 82 2.24 -11.40 15.01
C TYR A 82 2.31 -10.97 16.47
N GLU A 83 3.52 -10.64 16.92
CA GLU A 83 3.75 -10.04 18.24
C GLU A 83 3.72 -8.52 18.16
N LYS A 84 3.34 -7.87 19.28
CA LYS A 84 3.43 -6.42 19.39
C LYS A 84 4.90 -5.98 19.19
N PRO A 85 5.13 -4.94 18.36
CA PRO A 85 6.50 -4.46 18.11
C PRO A 85 7.15 -3.92 19.37
N LYS A 86 8.45 -4.23 19.59
CA LYS A 86 9.24 -3.73 20.71
C LYS A 86 9.51 -2.22 20.62
N ASP A 87 9.65 -1.68 19.41
CA ASP A 87 9.72 -0.23 19.15
C ASP A 87 8.47 0.17 18.33
N PRO A 88 7.40 0.64 19.00
CA PRO A 88 6.17 1.03 18.31
C PRO A 88 6.35 2.17 17.33
N GLU A 89 7.22 3.16 17.64
CA GLU A 89 7.49 4.28 16.72
C GLU A 89 8.20 3.81 15.45
N TRP A 90 9.18 2.90 15.59
CA TRP A 90 9.83 2.28 14.43
C TRP A 90 8.82 1.52 13.57
N ALA A 91 7.99 0.68 14.17
CA ALA A 91 7.00 -0.11 13.46
C ALA A 91 5.97 0.77 12.72
N PHE A 92 5.49 1.84 13.37
CA PHE A 92 4.60 2.82 12.77
C PHE A 92 5.25 3.55 11.59
N MET A 93 6.54 3.90 11.71
CA MET A 93 7.28 4.54 10.61
C MET A 93 7.51 3.56 9.45
N VAL A 94 7.85 2.31 9.72
CA VAL A 94 8.00 1.27 8.69
C VAL A 94 6.69 1.09 7.96
N THR A 95 5.57 0.93 8.68
CA THR A 95 4.23 0.80 8.08
C THR A 95 3.91 2.01 7.20
N GLY A 96 3.96 3.23 7.72
CA GLY A 96 3.55 4.41 6.97
C GLY A 96 4.45 4.75 5.77
N TYR A 97 5.76 4.50 5.84
CA TYR A 97 6.63 4.64 4.67
C TYR A 97 6.45 3.51 3.66
N SER A 98 6.17 2.28 4.13
CA SER A 98 5.78 1.16 3.27
C SER A 98 4.53 1.50 2.47
N GLU A 99 3.48 1.97 3.15
CA GLU A 99 2.24 2.41 2.51
C GLU A 99 2.47 3.53 1.48
N CYS A 100 3.35 4.50 1.76
CA CYS A 100 3.71 5.52 0.78
C CYS A 100 4.30 4.96 -0.52
N ILE A 101 4.96 3.78 -0.47
CA ILE A 101 5.48 3.09 -1.65
C ILE A 101 4.38 2.23 -2.27
N ASP A 102 3.78 1.37 -1.47
CA ASP A 102 2.88 0.31 -1.94
C ASP A 102 1.57 0.89 -2.47
N SER A 103 0.98 1.88 -1.79
CA SER A 103 -0.23 2.56 -2.26
C SER A 103 0.00 3.36 -3.53
N PHE A 104 1.21 3.95 -3.73
CA PHE A 104 1.52 4.63 -4.99
C PHE A 104 1.40 3.68 -6.19
N PHE A 105 1.90 2.47 -6.07
CA PHE A 105 1.78 1.45 -7.11
C PHE A 105 0.38 0.85 -7.16
N ALA A 106 -0.23 0.57 -6.00
CA ALA A 106 -1.59 0.03 -5.92
C ALA A 106 -2.61 0.93 -6.60
N PHE A 107 -2.49 2.26 -6.50
CA PHE A 107 -3.37 3.21 -7.19
C PHE A 107 -3.30 3.03 -8.71
N GLY A 108 -2.10 2.89 -9.26
CA GLY A 108 -1.91 2.71 -10.69
C GLY A 108 -2.38 1.33 -11.18
N LEU A 109 -2.03 0.27 -10.44
CA LEU A 109 -2.47 -1.09 -10.75
C LEU A 109 -3.98 -1.24 -10.68
N PHE A 110 -4.62 -0.68 -9.65
CA PHE A 110 -6.07 -0.68 -9.53
C PHE A 110 -6.74 0.07 -10.68
N LYS A 111 -6.18 1.22 -11.09
CA LYS A 111 -6.67 1.96 -12.26
C LYS A 111 -6.50 1.16 -13.54
N ALA A 112 -5.35 0.54 -13.76
CA ALA A 112 -5.09 -0.29 -14.91
C ALA A 112 -6.04 -1.51 -14.95
N ALA A 113 -6.22 -2.19 -13.83
CA ALA A 113 -7.15 -3.32 -13.72
C ALA A 113 -8.61 -2.92 -13.99
N LYS A 114 -9.02 -1.73 -13.57
CA LYS A 114 -10.32 -1.15 -13.88
C LYS A 114 -10.47 -0.84 -15.36
N ASP A 115 -9.50 -0.17 -15.98
CA ASP A 115 -9.57 0.29 -17.37
C ASP A 115 -9.52 -0.86 -18.38
N THR A 116 -8.79 -1.92 -18.06
CA THR A 116 -8.69 -3.13 -18.90
C THR A 116 -9.86 -4.10 -18.68
N GLY A 117 -10.72 -3.86 -17.67
CA GLY A 117 -11.77 -4.81 -17.29
C GLY A 117 -11.23 -6.08 -16.62
N TYR A 118 -9.96 -6.06 -16.18
CA TYR A 118 -9.37 -7.18 -15.43
C TYR A 118 -10.13 -7.41 -14.13
N PHE A 119 -10.47 -6.35 -13.39
CA PHE A 119 -11.41 -6.41 -12.28
C PHE A 119 -12.82 -6.12 -12.75
N PRO A 120 -13.79 -7.00 -12.42
CA PRO A 120 -15.20 -6.74 -12.67
C PRO A 120 -15.68 -5.47 -11.99
N PRO A 121 -16.65 -4.74 -12.54
CA PRO A 121 -17.17 -3.49 -11.98
C PRO A 121 -17.62 -3.62 -10.52
N GLU A 122 -18.15 -4.76 -10.12
CA GLU A 122 -18.62 -5.05 -8.77
C GLU A 122 -17.46 -5.06 -7.77
N LEU A 123 -16.34 -5.68 -8.12
CA LEU A 123 -15.13 -5.67 -7.28
C LEU A 123 -14.51 -4.27 -7.24
N VAL A 124 -14.51 -3.55 -8.38
CA VAL A 124 -14.06 -2.15 -8.40
C VAL A 124 -14.86 -1.29 -7.44
N GLN A 125 -16.19 -1.42 -7.42
CA GLN A 125 -17.06 -0.68 -6.49
C GLN A 125 -16.78 -1.02 -5.02
N THR A 126 -16.43 -2.27 -4.73
CA THR A 126 -16.11 -2.71 -3.37
C THR A 126 -14.77 -2.16 -2.89
N PHE A 127 -13.74 -2.16 -3.74
CA PHE A 127 -12.38 -1.79 -3.34
C PHE A 127 -12.03 -0.31 -3.57
N ASP A 128 -12.73 0.44 -4.42
CA ASP A 128 -12.40 1.86 -4.63
C ASP A 128 -12.48 2.72 -3.35
N PRO A 129 -13.46 2.48 -2.42
CA PRO A 129 -13.43 3.11 -1.10
C PRO A 129 -12.17 2.76 -0.28
N VAL A 130 -11.75 1.49 -0.26
CA VAL A 130 -10.54 1.03 0.44
C VAL A 130 -9.31 1.76 -0.10
N VAL A 131 -9.13 1.78 -1.42
CA VAL A 131 -8.02 2.48 -2.07
C VAL A 131 -8.04 4.01 -1.81
N ASN A 132 -9.21 4.61 -1.60
CA ASN A 132 -9.32 6.01 -1.21
C ASN A 132 -8.94 6.24 0.27
N GLU A 133 -9.19 5.26 1.13
CA GLU A 133 -8.75 5.29 2.53
C GLU A 133 -7.23 5.20 2.62
N GLU A 134 -6.58 4.37 1.80
CA GLU A 134 -5.12 4.33 1.69
C GLU A 134 -4.53 5.70 1.34
N ALA A 135 -5.15 6.46 0.45
CA ALA A 135 -4.72 7.82 0.14
C ALA A 135 -4.79 8.75 1.37
N ARG A 136 -5.75 8.53 2.28
CA ARG A 136 -5.88 9.26 3.54
C ARG A 136 -4.84 8.82 4.55
N HIS A 137 -4.54 7.51 4.65
CA HIS A 137 -3.53 6.96 5.56
C HIS A 137 -2.16 7.55 5.25
N ILE A 138 -1.71 7.47 4.01
CA ILE A 138 -0.41 8.04 3.61
C ILE A 138 -0.36 9.57 3.80
N LEU A 139 -1.46 10.25 3.56
CA LEU A 139 -1.54 11.70 3.78
C LEU A 139 -1.45 12.03 5.28
N PHE A 140 -2.19 11.29 6.13
CA PHE A 140 -2.08 11.41 7.58
C PHE A 140 -0.65 11.17 8.04
N PHE A 141 -0.04 10.07 7.63
CA PHE A 141 1.31 9.69 8.03
C PHE A 141 2.37 10.76 7.68
N VAL A 142 2.41 11.27 6.46
CA VAL A 142 3.41 12.29 6.09
C VAL A 142 3.23 13.60 6.85
N ASN A 143 1.99 13.94 7.24
CA ASN A 143 1.70 15.08 8.08
C ASN A 143 2.04 14.82 9.54
N TRP A 144 1.82 13.58 10.04
CA TRP A 144 2.30 13.16 11.36
C TRP A 144 3.83 13.27 11.44
N VAL A 145 4.58 12.76 10.47
CA VAL A 145 6.05 12.90 10.44
C VAL A 145 6.47 14.37 10.56
N ALA A 146 5.81 15.26 9.81
CA ALA A 146 6.13 16.69 9.84
C ALA A 146 5.78 17.34 11.19
N TRP A 147 4.64 16.96 11.76
CA TRP A 147 4.18 17.43 13.05
C TRP A 147 5.08 16.91 14.18
N HIS A 148 5.37 15.61 14.19
CA HIS A 148 6.21 14.96 15.19
C HIS A 148 7.61 15.58 15.22
N ARG A 149 8.26 15.76 14.05
CA ARG A 149 9.53 16.43 13.90
C ARG A 149 9.52 17.86 14.47
N ARG A 150 8.42 18.59 14.30
CA ARG A 150 8.29 19.98 14.77
C ARG A 150 8.09 20.06 16.27
N ASN A 151 7.37 19.10 16.86
CA ASN A 151 6.97 19.14 18.26
C ASN A 151 7.93 18.40 19.22
N MET A 152 8.89 17.64 18.67
CA MET A 152 9.91 17.02 19.52
C MET A 152 11.00 18.01 19.95
N PRO A 153 11.67 17.79 21.10
CA PRO A 153 12.82 18.57 21.53
C PRO A 153 13.93 18.58 20.46
N LEU A 154 14.62 19.71 20.32
CA LEU A 154 15.64 19.90 19.27
C LEU A 154 16.74 18.84 19.31
N TRP A 155 17.15 18.40 20.52
CA TRP A 155 18.19 17.39 20.71
C TRP A 155 17.78 15.98 20.24
N ARG A 156 16.47 15.68 20.16
CA ARG A 156 15.95 14.41 19.64
C ARG A 156 15.86 14.38 18.11
N ARG A 157 15.82 15.53 17.44
CA ARG A 157 15.66 15.60 15.99
C ARG A 157 16.74 14.84 15.21
N PRO A 158 18.05 14.97 15.52
CA PRO A 158 19.08 14.20 14.80
C PRO A 158 18.87 12.68 14.90
N TYR A 159 18.47 12.20 16.07
CA TYR A 159 18.15 10.77 16.26
C TYR A 159 16.93 10.36 15.44
N PHE A 160 15.89 11.19 15.42
CA PHE A 160 14.71 10.92 14.61
C PHE A 160 15.03 10.89 13.09
N GLU A 161 15.85 11.82 12.60
CA GLU A 161 16.29 11.80 11.21
C GLU A 161 17.11 10.55 10.87
N LEU A 162 17.98 10.11 11.76
CA LEU A 162 18.71 8.86 11.62
C LEU A 162 17.75 7.66 11.58
N LYS A 163 16.71 7.66 12.43
CA LYS A 163 15.68 6.63 12.45
C LYS A 163 14.89 6.62 11.12
N VAL A 164 14.50 7.80 10.61
CA VAL A 164 13.85 7.93 9.28
C VAL A 164 14.74 7.34 8.19
N PHE A 165 16.02 7.70 8.18
CA PHE A 165 16.99 7.18 7.21
C PHE A 165 17.12 5.66 7.32
N ALA A 166 17.25 5.12 8.53
CA ALA A 166 17.34 3.68 8.77
C ALA A 166 16.09 2.93 8.29
N VAL A 167 14.88 3.50 8.50
CA VAL A 167 13.63 2.94 7.97
C VAL A 167 13.67 2.86 6.44
N TRP A 168 14.12 3.91 5.76
CA TRP A 168 14.24 3.89 4.30
C TRP A 168 15.23 2.84 3.81
N ILE A 169 16.41 2.71 4.45
CA ILE A 169 17.38 1.66 4.13
C ILE A 169 16.77 0.27 4.34
N PHE A 170 16.08 0.06 5.47
CA PHE A 170 15.38 -1.19 5.74
C PHE A 170 14.35 -1.54 4.65
N LEU A 171 13.50 -0.58 4.27
CA LEU A 171 12.48 -0.79 3.25
C LEU A 171 13.07 -1.05 1.85
N ILE A 172 14.17 -0.38 1.50
CA ILE A 172 14.87 -0.64 0.23
C ILE A 172 15.46 -2.06 0.25
N TYR A 173 16.12 -2.44 1.34
CA TYR A 173 16.71 -3.78 1.48
C TYR A 173 15.65 -4.88 1.43
N GLU A 174 14.54 -4.69 2.15
CA GLU A 174 13.39 -5.62 2.13
C GLU A 174 12.90 -5.83 0.70
N ARG A 175 12.70 -4.76 -0.07
CA ARG A 175 12.19 -4.85 -1.45
C ARG A 175 13.22 -5.40 -2.44
N MET A 176 14.51 -5.17 -2.22
CA MET A 176 15.56 -5.81 -3.00
C MET A 176 15.63 -7.31 -2.73
N GLY A 177 15.48 -7.75 -1.47
CA GLY A 177 15.36 -9.15 -1.09
C GLY A 177 14.17 -9.82 -1.77
N ILE A 178 13.00 -9.18 -1.72
CA ILE A 178 11.78 -9.65 -2.38
C ILE A 178 11.99 -9.78 -3.89
N ALA A 179 12.60 -8.80 -4.55
CA ALA A 179 12.87 -8.86 -5.99
C ALA A 179 13.80 -10.02 -6.38
N SER A 180 14.74 -10.39 -5.50
CA SER A 180 15.62 -11.55 -5.72
C SER A 180 14.88 -12.88 -5.55
N ASP A 181 13.95 -12.96 -4.61
CA ASP A 181 13.17 -14.17 -4.33
C ASP A 181 12.17 -14.47 -5.45
N VAL A 182 11.56 -13.44 -6.04
CA VAL A 182 10.72 -13.56 -7.25
C VAL A 182 11.50 -14.16 -8.41
N SER A 183 12.74 -13.72 -8.64
CA SER A 183 13.59 -14.26 -9.72
C SER A 183 13.95 -15.74 -9.51
N ASN A 184 13.86 -16.26 -8.29
CA ASN A 184 14.16 -17.65 -7.93
C ASN A 184 12.92 -18.55 -7.83
N GLY A 185 11.72 -18.05 -8.21
CA GLY A 185 10.47 -18.84 -8.23
C GLY A 185 9.92 -19.20 -6.85
N GLN A 186 10.35 -18.49 -5.80
CA GLN A 186 9.75 -18.57 -4.48
C GLN A 186 8.47 -17.71 -4.41
N GLN A 187 7.56 -18.05 -3.50
CA GLN A 187 6.27 -17.39 -3.33
C GLN A 187 6.47 -15.88 -3.19
N ASP A 188 5.85 -15.12 -4.10
CA ASP A 188 6.03 -13.69 -4.22
C ASP A 188 5.42 -12.94 -3.01
N ASN A 189 6.26 -12.25 -2.29
CA ASN A 189 5.87 -11.37 -1.18
C ASN A 189 5.64 -9.92 -1.64
N ASN A 190 5.61 -9.65 -2.96
CA ASN A 190 5.45 -8.31 -3.49
C ASN A 190 4.20 -8.17 -4.36
N PHE A 191 3.12 -7.76 -3.73
CA PHE A 191 1.84 -7.41 -4.37
C PHE A 191 2.02 -6.54 -5.64
N THR A 192 2.99 -5.62 -5.61
CA THR A 192 3.20 -4.64 -6.68
C THR A 192 3.85 -5.26 -7.93
N VAL A 193 4.85 -6.12 -7.74
CA VAL A 193 5.57 -6.75 -8.85
C VAL A 193 4.69 -7.82 -9.51
N THR A 194 4.09 -8.69 -8.72
CA THR A 194 3.20 -9.74 -9.22
C THR A 194 1.95 -9.18 -9.87
N GLY A 195 1.34 -8.15 -9.26
CA GLY A 195 0.21 -7.45 -9.86
C GLY A 195 0.58 -6.81 -11.21
N ALA A 196 1.78 -6.23 -11.32
CA ALA A 196 2.27 -5.66 -12.56
C ALA A 196 2.52 -6.71 -13.65
N GLU A 197 3.09 -7.86 -13.31
CA GLU A 197 3.33 -8.96 -14.27
C GLU A 197 2.03 -9.58 -14.78
N GLN A 198 1.04 -9.75 -13.91
CA GLN A 198 -0.25 -10.34 -14.26
C GLN A 198 -1.16 -9.40 -15.09
N LEU A 199 -1.10 -8.09 -14.80
CA LEU A 199 -1.78 -7.08 -15.61
C LEU A 199 -0.99 -6.72 -16.88
N GLY A 200 0.29 -7.09 -16.95
CA GLY A 200 1.32 -6.47 -17.74
C GLY A 200 1.69 -7.19 -19.03
N SER A 201 0.92 -8.15 -19.54
CA SER A 201 1.18 -8.60 -20.93
C SER A 201 0.97 -7.50 -21.97
N ASP A 202 0.16 -6.47 -21.65
CA ASP A 202 -0.19 -5.40 -22.57
C ASP A 202 0.24 -3.98 -22.14
N ILE A 203 0.69 -3.78 -20.88
CA ILE A 203 1.09 -2.47 -20.35
C ILE A 203 2.61 -2.44 -20.14
N ASN A 204 3.31 -1.54 -20.83
CA ASN A 204 4.74 -1.39 -20.58
C ASN A 204 5.02 -0.68 -19.23
N VAL A 205 6.19 -0.92 -18.66
CA VAL A 205 6.61 -0.38 -17.34
C VAL A 205 6.51 1.15 -17.29
N GLY A 206 6.88 1.85 -18.37
CA GLY A 206 6.78 3.32 -18.42
C GLY A 206 5.33 3.81 -18.41
N GLU A 207 4.43 3.11 -19.09
CA GLU A 207 3.00 3.42 -19.08
C GLU A 207 2.40 3.19 -17.69
N LEU A 208 2.72 2.07 -17.03
CA LEU A 208 2.28 1.78 -15.68
C LEU A 208 2.76 2.86 -14.69
N ILE A 209 4.04 3.24 -14.74
CA ILE A 209 4.56 4.31 -13.87
C ILE A 209 3.84 5.64 -14.13
N ALA A 210 3.52 5.96 -15.39
CA ALA A 210 2.75 7.17 -15.72
C ALA A 210 1.34 7.13 -15.13
N ILE A 211 0.66 5.97 -15.19
CA ILE A 211 -0.65 5.76 -14.55
C ILE A 211 -0.53 5.93 -13.03
N CYS A 212 0.49 5.35 -12.38
CA CYS A 212 0.73 5.49 -10.94
C CYS A 212 0.89 6.97 -10.54
N VAL A 213 1.69 7.75 -11.29
CA VAL A 213 1.86 9.18 -11.04
C VAL A 213 0.53 9.93 -11.17
N ALA A 214 -0.21 9.69 -12.23
CA ALA A 214 -1.49 10.36 -12.49
C ALA A 214 -2.54 10.03 -11.42
N GLU A 215 -2.64 8.76 -11.04
CA GLU A 215 -3.59 8.31 -10.01
C GLU A 215 -3.23 8.81 -8.62
N ASN A 216 -1.96 8.81 -8.25
CA ASN A 216 -1.49 9.41 -6.99
C ASN A 216 -1.90 10.89 -6.91
N ASP A 217 -1.65 11.66 -7.97
CA ASP A 217 -2.01 13.08 -8.00
C ASP A 217 -3.54 13.26 -7.95
N ARG A 218 -4.30 12.44 -8.67
CA ARG A 218 -5.78 12.48 -8.69
C ARG A 218 -6.37 12.17 -7.31
N ARG A 219 -5.91 11.11 -6.64
CA ARG A 219 -6.46 10.69 -5.33
C ARG A 219 -6.12 11.65 -4.21
N LEU A 220 -4.97 12.32 -4.29
CA LEU A 220 -4.57 13.30 -3.29
C LEU A 220 -5.12 14.72 -3.55
N LYS A 221 -5.63 14.99 -4.75
CA LYS A 221 -6.15 16.32 -5.15
C LYS A 221 -7.29 16.84 -4.28
N PRO A 222 -8.29 16.02 -3.85
CA PRO A 222 -9.44 16.50 -3.07
C PRO A 222 -9.08 17.02 -1.68
N TYR A 223 -7.93 16.64 -1.14
CA TYR A 223 -7.53 17.02 0.21
C TYR A 223 -6.99 18.45 0.28
N ASP A 224 -7.08 19.07 1.46
CA ASP A 224 -6.63 20.43 1.72
C ASP A 224 -5.18 20.66 1.24
N VAL A 225 -4.97 21.71 0.47
CA VAL A 225 -3.67 22.05 -0.15
C VAL A 225 -2.56 22.35 0.85
N ARG A 226 -2.91 22.70 2.10
CA ARG A 226 -1.97 22.96 3.21
C ARG A 226 -1.33 21.66 3.73
N LEU A 227 -1.97 20.51 3.52
CA LEU A 227 -1.42 19.22 3.92
C LEU A 227 -0.23 18.85 3.05
N LYS A 228 0.80 18.32 3.67
CA LYS A 228 1.96 17.77 2.95
C LYS A 228 1.55 16.51 2.18
N ARG A 229 2.14 16.36 1.01
CA ARG A 229 1.96 15.19 0.13
C ARG A 229 3.20 14.29 0.19
N PRO A 230 3.08 12.97 0.01
CA PRO A 230 4.23 12.11 -0.22
C PRO A 230 4.96 12.59 -1.48
N ARG A 231 6.29 12.79 -1.38
CA ARG A 231 7.07 13.39 -2.48
C ARG A 231 8.10 12.44 -3.06
N PHE A 232 8.70 11.60 -2.21
CA PHE A 232 9.88 10.83 -2.61
C PHE A 232 9.56 9.85 -3.75
N VAL A 233 8.57 8.97 -3.56
CA VAL A 233 8.21 7.95 -4.56
C VAL A 233 7.69 8.58 -5.86
N PRO A 234 6.73 9.54 -5.83
CA PRO A 234 6.31 10.22 -7.05
C PRO A 234 7.42 10.99 -7.77
N PHE A 235 8.39 11.55 -7.02
CA PHE A 235 9.55 12.23 -7.61
C PHE A 235 10.45 11.24 -8.34
N MET A 236 10.80 10.11 -7.70
CA MET A 236 11.61 9.07 -8.33
C MET A 236 10.91 8.46 -9.55
N ALA A 237 9.60 8.25 -9.48
CA ALA A 237 8.80 7.78 -10.62
C ALA A 237 8.86 8.78 -11.81
N ARG A 238 8.74 10.08 -11.56
CA ARG A 238 8.86 11.11 -12.60
C ARG A 238 10.27 11.17 -13.20
N ILE A 239 11.32 10.90 -12.39
CA ILE A 239 12.69 10.77 -12.91
C ILE A 239 12.79 9.53 -13.80
N ALA A 240 12.33 8.37 -13.34
CA ALA A 240 12.36 7.14 -14.12
C ALA A 240 11.69 7.30 -15.50
N LEU A 241 10.55 7.98 -15.55
CA LEU A 241 9.84 8.26 -16.80
C LEU A 241 10.65 9.07 -17.82
N LYS A 242 11.62 9.89 -17.39
CA LYS A 242 12.51 10.62 -18.30
C LYS A 242 13.48 9.71 -19.02
N PHE A 243 13.83 8.58 -18.42
CA PHE A 243 14.79 7.61 -18.99
C PHE A 243 14.10 6.44 -19.71
N ILE A 244 12.98 5.95 -19.18
CA ILE A 244 12.27 4.80 -19.74
C ILE A 244 11.39 5.22 -20.94
N GLY A 245 10.81 6.41 -20.90
CA GLY A 245 9.91 6.98 -21.91
C GLY A 245 8.67 6.12 -22.20
N PRO A 246 7.50 6.69 -22.47
CA PRO A 246 6.41 5.89 -23.02
C PRO A 246 6.86 5.45 -24.44
N LYS A 247 7.01 4.16 -24.68
CA LYS A 247 7.19 3.65 -26.05
C LYS A 247 5.98 4.13 -26.86
N LYS A 248 6.22 4.98 -27.87
CA LYS A 248 5.20 5.32 -28.85
C LYS A 248 4.67 4.02 -29.43
N LYS A 249 3.36 3.80 -29.31
CA LYS A 249 2.71 2.76 -30.12
C LYS A 249 3.07 3.08 -31.56
N THR A 250 3.92 2.24 -32.16
CA THR A 250 4.04 2.20 -33.62
C THR A 250 2.68 1.76 -34.14
N ALA A 251 2.07 2.65 -34.91
CA ALA A 251 0.80 2.45 -35.58
C ALA A 251 0.86 1.28 -36.57
#